data_80bb8e47dbeaf53decc1a109e5f7ee1d
#
_entry.id   80bb8e47dbeaf53decc1a109e5f7ee1d
#
_cell.length_a   1.000
_cell.length_b   1.000
_cell.length_c   1.000
_cell.angle_alpha   90.00
_cell.angle_beta   90.00
_cell.angle_gamma   90.00
#
_symmetry.space_group_name_H-M   'P 1'
#
loop_
_entity.id
_entity.type
_entity.pdbx_description
1 polymer ?
#
loop_
_entity_poly.entity_id
_entity_poly.type
_entity_poly.pdbx_seq_one_letter_code
_entity_poly.pdbx_strand_id
1 'polypeptide(L)'
;MRTSTSDAAKLRALIDAEAQRAGFDAVAVTSPDAIPLAPARLAEFVADGFHGSMDWIAETLQRRSEPTALWPQVRSIVVLAMNYGPDHDLREVLAKRDRGAISVYAQNRDYHDVMKGRLKEIAGKLVARAGGDVKVFVDTAPVMEKPLAEAAGLGWQGKHTNLVSREHGSWLFLGTIFTTAELVPDRAEIDHCGSCRACLDACPTDAFPAPYRLDARRCISYLTIENKGPIPHEFREKIGNRIYGCDDCLAA
;
A
#
# COMPACT_ATOMS: atom_id res chain seq x y z
N MET A 1 -24.80 -13.14 -14.95
CA MET A 1 -24.76 -14.62 -14.79
C MET A 1 -23.87 -14.88 -13.56
N ARG A 2 -24.37 -15.60 -12.57
CA ARG A 2 -23.52 -15.99 -11.41
C ARG A 2 -22.51 -17.02 -11.89
N THR A 3 -21.23 -16.77 -11.67
CA THR A 3 -20.13 -17.69 -11.96
C THR A 3 -20.33 -18.97 -11.14
N SER A 4 -20.20 -20.14 -11.75
CA SER A 4 -20.29 -21.40 -10.98
C SER A 4 -19.10 -21.49 -10.03
N THR A 5 -19.25 -22.20 -8.90
CA THR A 5 -18.15 -22.41 -7.93
C THR A 5 -16.92 -23.04 -8.61
N SER A 6 -17.12 -23.92 -9.58
CA SER A 6 -16.04 -24.51 -10.39
C SER A 6 -15.33 -23.48 -11.26
N ASP A 7 -16.04 -22.51 -11.82
CA ASP A 7 -15.43 -21.47 -12.67
C ASP A 7 -14.69 -20.44 -11.84
N ALA A 8 -15.19 -20.09 -10.65
CA ALA A 8 -14.48 -19.21 -9.72
C ALA A 8 -13.13 -19.80 -9.27
N ALA A 9 -13.09 -21.11 -8.97
CA ALA A 9 -11.84 -21.79 -8.63
C ALA A 9 -10.84 -21.82 -9.80
N LYS A 10 -11.31 -22.00 -11.04
CA LYS A 10 -10.44 -21.94 -12.22
C LYS A 10 -9.90 -20.53 -12.48
N LEU A 11 -10.71 -19.50 -12.26
CA LEU A 11 -10.27 -18.11 -12.36
C LEU A 11 -9.22 -17.78 -11.29
N ARG A 12 -9.43 -18.25 -10.05
CA ARG A 12 -8.44 -18.09 -8.99
C ARG A 12 -7.11 -18.75 -9.36
N ALA A 13 -7.11 -20.00 -9.79
CA ALA A 13 -5.91 -20.72 -10.21
C ALA A 13 -5.19 -20.03 -11.39
N LEU A 14 -5.93 -19.42 -12.32
CA LEU A 14 -5.36 -18.61 -13.38
C LEU A 14 -4.64 -17.38 -12.81
N ILE A 15 -5.29 -16.64 -11.92
CA ILE A 15 -4.73 -15.43 -11.30
C ILE A 15 -3.45 -15.78 -10.54
N ASP A 16 -3.46 -16.84 -9.73
CA ASP A 16 -2.31 -17.30 -8.94
C ASP A 16 -1.12 -17.65 -9.86
N ALA A 17 -1.36 -18.43 -10.91
CA ALA A 17 -0.32 -18.82 -11.85
C ALA A 17 0.25 -17.63 -12.63
N GLU A 18 -0.59 -16.69 -13.04
CA GLU A 18 -0.16 -15.51 -13.77
C GLU A 18 0.57 -14.52 -12.86
N ALA A 19 0.16 -14.34 -11.62
CA ALA A 19 0.85 -13.52 -10.62
C ALA A 19 2.27 -14.06 -10.39
N GLN A 20 2.41 -15.36 -10.15
CA GLN A 20 3.71 -16.00 -9.99
C GLN A 20 4.61 -15.82 -11.22
N ARG A 21 4.06 -16.04 -12.43
CA ARG A 21 4.82 -15.86 -13.69
C ARG A 21 5.24 -14.42 -13.90
N ALA A 22 4.42 -13.47 -13.50
CA ALA A 22 4.70 -12.04 -13.60
C ALA A 22 5.68 -11.56 -12.51
N GLY A 23 6.08 -12.44 -11.56
CA GLY A 23 7.03 -12.13 -10.49
C GLY A 23 6.42 -11.30 -9.36
N PHE A 24 5.14 -11.53 -9.04
CA PHE A 24 4.55 -11.10 -7.79
C PHE A 24 4.79 -12.15 -6.71
N ASP A 25 5.09 -11.68 -5.51
CA ASP A 25 5.40 -12.54 -4.35
C ASP A 25 4.13 -13.01 -3.64
N ALA A 26 3.06 -12.21 -3.71
CA ALA A 26 1.78 -12.57 -3.13
C ALA A 26 0.60 -12.04 -3.96
N VAL A 27 -0.52 -12.75 -3.92
CA VAL A 27 -1.78 -12.38 -4.55
C VAL A 27 -2.95 -12.85 -3.71
N ALA A 28 -3.95 -11.99 -3.55
CA ALA A 28 -5.17 -12.32 -2.83
C ALA A 28 -6.36 -11.55 -3.40
N VAL A 29 -7.56 -11.97 -3.04
CA VAL A 29 -8.83 -11.42 -3.52
C VAL A 29 -9.64 -10.87 -2.37
N THR A 30 -10.26 -9.71 -2.56
CA THR A 30 -11.23 -9.15 -1.61
C THR A 30 -12.46 -8.61 -2.33
N SER A 31 -13.50 -8.28 -1.56
CA SER A 31 -14.70 -7.62 -2.08
C SER A 31 -14.57 -6.08 -1.99
N PRO A 32 -15.32 -5.32 -2.80
CA PRO A 32 -15.26 -3.86 -2.75
C PRO A 32 -15.82 -3.24 -1.46
N ASP A 33 -16.57 -3.97 -0.67
CA ASP A 33 -17.18 -3.57 0.61
C ASP A 33 -16.38 -4.05 1.83
N ALA A 34 -15.22 -4.68 1.62
CA ALA A 34 -14.43 -5.28 2.69
C ALA A 34 -13.71 -4.27 3.62
N ILE A 35 -13.73 -2.99 3.30
CA ILE A 35 -13.06 -1.93 4.07
C ILE A 35 -14.06 -0.91 4.69
N PRO A 36 -15.06 -1.35 5.47
CA PRO A 36 -16.16 -0.50 5.94
C PRO A 36 -15.72 0.64 6.88
N LEU A 37 -14.55 0.53 7.49
CA LEU A 37 -14.01 1.56 8.38
C LEU A 37 -13.18 2.62 7.64
N ALA A 38 -12.81 2.39 6.39
CA ALA A 38 -11.94 3.28 5.63
C ALA A 38 -12.52 4.70 5.45
N PRO A 39 -13.83 4.90 5.15
CA PRO A 39 -14.39 6.24 5.03
C PRO A 39 -14.25 7.09 6.31
N ALA A 40 -14.61 6.52 7.46
CA ALA A 40 -14.55 7.22 8.73
C ALA A 40 -13.10 7.55 9.15
N ARG A 41 -12.18 6.59 9.01
CA ARG A 41 -10.76 6.78 9.33
C ARG A 41 -10.09 7.81 8.43
N LEU A 42 -10.41 7.81 7.13
CA LEU A 42 -9.85 8.79 6.21
C LEU A 42 -10.42 10.19 6.46
N ALA A 43 -11.72 10.30 6.78
CA ALA A 43 -12.35 11.57 7.15
C ALA A 43 -11.70 12.16 8.42
N GLU A 44 -11.44 11.34 9.45
CA GLU A 44 -10.74 11.75 10.66
C GLU A 44 -9.30 12.23 10.35
N PHE A 45 -8.54 11.50 9.54
CA PHE A 45 -7.19 11.87 9.10
C PHE A 45 -7.17 13.24 8.42
N VAL A 46 -8.17 13.51 7.55
CA VAL A 46 -8.31 14.80 6.86
C VAL A 46 -8.74 15.90 7.84
N ALA A 47 -9.70 15.62 8.74
CA ALA A 47 -10.20 16.59 9.72
C ALA A 47 -9.11 17.05 10.69
N ASP A 48 -8.20 16.15 11.10
CA ASP A 48 -7.03 16.46 11.93
C ASP A 48 -5.92 17.23 11.15
N GLY A 49 -6.08 17.43 9.85
CA GLY A 49 -5.07 18.05 8.98
C GLY A 49 -3.79 17.22 8.85
N PHE A 50 -3.84 15.93 9.16
CA PHE A 50 -2.67 15.05 9.14
C PHE A 50 -2.14 14.75 7.72
N HIS A 51 -2.92 15.06 6.70
CA HIS A 51 -2.52 14.95 5.29
C HIS A 51 -1.53 16.07 4.85
N GLY A 52 -1.34 17.13 5.67
CA GLY A 52 -0.47 18.25 5.31
C GLY A 52 -0.92 18.94 4.02
N SER A 53 0.00 19.13 3.07
CA SER A 53 -0.25 19.77 1.76
C SER A 53 -0.73 18.80 0.66
N MET A 54 -1.09 17.57 1.02
CA MET A 54 -1.64 16.58 0.08
C MET A 54 -3.17 16.76 -0.09
N ASP A 55 -3.59 17.93 -0.59
CA ASP A 55 -5.01 18.32 -0.73
C ASP A 55 -5.82 17.33 -1.59
N TRP A 56 -5.14 16.65 -2.53
CA TRP A 56 -5.72 15.60 -3.36
C TRP A 56 -6.32 14.42 -2.56
N ILE A 57 -5.90 14.21 -1.31
CA ILE A 57 -6.50 13.20 -0.42
C ILE A 57 -7.91 13.63 -0.02
N ALA A 58 -8.08 14.90 0.41
CA ALA A 58 -9.36 15.46 0.80
C ALA A 58 -10.32 15.56 -0.42
N GLU A 59 -9.82 16.01 -1.58
CA GLU A 59 -10.58 16.14 -2.81
C GLU A 59 -11.12 14.82 -3.35
N THR A 60 -10.43 13.72 -3.06
CA THR A 60 -10.79 12.38 -3.56
C THR A 60 -11.29 11.44 -2.47
N LEU A 61 -11.63 11.94 -1.28
CA LEU A 61 -11.92 11.17 -0.07
C LEU A 61 -12.90 10.01 -0.34
N GLN A 62 -14.08 10.30 -0.90
CA GLN A 62 -15.09 9.28 -1.16
C GLN A 62 -14.60 8.23 -2.15
N ARG A 63 -14.08 8.65 -3.30
CA ARG A 63 -13.58 7.70 -4.32
C ARG A 63 -12.43 6.84 -3.81
N ARG A 64 -11.63 7.38 -2.88
CA ARG A 64 -10.48 6.70 -2.27
C ARG A 64 -10.92 5.63 -1.28
N SER A 65 -11.87 5.95 -0.43
CA SER A 65 -12.30 5.08 0.66
C SER A 65 -13.43 4.10 0.30
N GLU A 66 -14.11 4.33 -0.83
CA GLU A 66 -15.22 3.49 -1.30
C GLU A 66 -14.96 3.01 -2.74
N PRO A 67 -14.47 1.78 -2.93
CA PRO A 67 -14.18 1.23 -4.26
C PRO A 67 -15.35 1.32 -5.25
N THR A 68 -16.59 1.18 -4.77
CA THR A 68 -17.80 1.31 -5.61
C THR A 68 -18.10 2.74 -6.02
N ALA A 69 -17.67 3.76 -5.26
CA ALA A 69 -17.75 5.16 -5.66
C ALA A 69 -16.75 5.49 -6.78
N LEU A 70 -15.58 4.82 -6.78
CA LEU A 70 -14.60 4.94 -7.85
C LEU A 70 -15.06 4.21 -9.13
N TRP A 71 -15.63 3.01 -8.96
CA TRP A 71 -16.13 2.22 -10.08
C TRP A 71 -17.35 1.36 -9.68
N PRO A 72 -18.58 1.82 -9.98
CA PRO A 72 -19.82 1.16 -9.53
C PRO A 72 -20.00 -0.30 -9.96
N GLN A 73 -19.36 -0.71 -11.05
CA GLN A 73 -19.47 -2.07 -11.59
C GLN A 73 -18.50 -3.08 -10.96
N VAL A 74 -17.59 -2.63 -10.09
CA VAL A 74 -16.62 -3.54 -9.45
C VAL A 74 -17.32 -4.62 -8.62
N ARG A 75 -16.90 -5.87 -8.77
CA ARG A 75 -17.41 -7.03 -8.03
C ARG A 75 -16.36 -7.69 -7.17
N SER A 76 -15.12 -7.70 -7.66
CA SER A 76 -14.00 -8.24 -6.92
C SER A 76 -12.75 -7.40 -7.15
N ILE A 77 -11.86 -7.43 -6.18
CA ILE A 77 -10.58 -6.74 -6.21
C ILE A 77 -9.48 -7.77 -5.97
N VAL A 78 -8.61 -7.94 -6.95
CA VAL A 78 -7.39 -8.73 -6.80
C VAL A 78 -6.29 -7.79 -6.34
N VAL A 79 -5.66 -8.10 -5.22
CA VAL A 79 -4.52 -7.35 -4.68
C VAL A 79 -3.26 -8.18 -4.90
N LEU A 80 -2.25 -7.56 -5.49
CA LEU A 80 -0.97 -8.19 -5.78
C LEU A 80 0.14 -7.42 -5.06
N ALA A 81 1.10 -8.16 -4.55
CA ALA A 81 2.22 -7.60 -3.82
C ALA A 81 3.55 -8.06 -4.40
N MET A 82 4.53 -7.15 -4.41
CA MET A 82 5.89 -7.40 -4.87
C MET A 82 6.87 -6.94 -3.80
N ASN A 83 7.75 -7.84 -3.35
CA ASN A 83 8.78 -7.53 -2.38
C ASN A 83 9.86 -6.62 -2.98
N TYR A 84 10.21 -5.57 -2.23
CA TYR A 84 11.33 -4.68 -2.56
C TYR A 84 12.33 -4.53 -1.41
N GLY A 85 12.24 -5.40 -0.41
CA GLY A 85 13.11 -5.35 0.77
C GLY A 85 14.58 -5.32 0.40
N PRO A 86 15.40 -4.56 1.14
CA PRO A 86 16.82 -4.46 0.90
C PRO A 86 17.54 -5.76 1.29
N ASP A 87 18.66 -6.00 0.66
CA ASP A 87 19.60 -7.07 0.99
C ASP A 87 20.72 -6.65 1.96
N HIS A 88 20.65 -5.42 2.48
CA HIS A 88 21.63 -4.80 3.37
C HIS A 88 20.97 -4.07 4.54
N ASP A 89 21.74 -3.83 5.61
CA ASP A 89 21.28 -3.08 6.78
C ASP A 89 21.25 -1.57 6.46
N LEU A 90 20.06 -0.98 6.46
CA LEU A 90 19.87 0.45 6.19
C LEU A 90 20.56 1.36 7.22
N ARG A 91 20.77 0.88 8.44
CA ARG A 91 21.49 1.61 9.50
C ARG A 91 22.93 1.92 9.11
N GLU A 92 23.56 1.05 8.31
CA GLU A 92 24.91 1.31 7.79
C GLU A 92 24.97 2.51 6.86
N VAL A 93 23.90 2.73 6.06
CA VAL A 93 23.79 3.92 5.17
C VAL A 93 23.57 5.17 6.00
N LEU A 94 22.68 5.10 6.99
CA LEU A 94 22.39 6.23 7.89
C LEU A 94 23.59 6.62 8.77
N ALA A 95 24.48 5.70 9.09
CA ALA A 95 25.71 5.98 9.83
C ALA A 95 26.76 6.80 9.01
N LYS A 96 26.68 6.77 7.68
CA LYS A 96 27.60 7.48 6.77
C LYS A 96 27.12 8.91 6.51
N ARG A 97 27.44 9.82 7.43
CA ARG A 97 26.95 11.22 7.38
C ARG A 97 27.41 12.05 6.18
N ASP A 98 28.43 11.59 5.47
CA ASP A 98 28.95 12.17 4.24
C ASP A 98 28.19 11.75 2.97
N ARG A 99 27.16 10.92 3.11
CA ARG A 99 26.33 10.38 2.01
C ARG A 99 24.87 10.63 2.28
N GLY A 100 24.10 10.97 1.24
CA GLY A 100 22.65 11.03 1.29
C GLY A 100 22.02 9.62 1.30
N ALA A 101 21.04 9.40 2.17
CA ALA A 101 20.23 8.19 2.20
C ALA A 101 18.94 8.40 1.40
N ILE A 102 18.66 7.48 0.48
CA ILE A 102 17.43 7.42 -0.31
C ILE A 102 16.65 6.19 0.13
N SER A 103 15.36 6.32 0.36
CA SER A 103 14.48 5.19 0.69
C SER A 103 14.56 4.08 -0.36
N VAL A 104 14.52 2.84 0.09
CA VAL A 104 14.74 1.63 -0.73
C VAL A 104 13.80 1.60 -1.93
N TYR A 105 12.54 2.00 -1.76
CA TYR A 105 11.56 1.98 -2.85
C TYR A 105 11.97 2.83 -4.07
N ALA A 106 12.78 3.87 -3.86
CA ALA A 106 13.20 4.82 -4.89
C ALA A 106 14.60 4.55 -5.47
N GLN A 107 15.29 3.51 -5.01
CA GLN A 107 16.68 3.21 -5.44
C GLN A 107 16.78 2.54 -6.81
N ASN A 108 15.69 1.98 -7.32
CA ASN A 108 15.67 1.23 -8.57
C ASN A 108 14.73 1.88 -9.61
N ARG A 109 14.31 1.08 -10.58
CA ARG A 109 13.31 1.51 -11.59
C ARG A 109 12.01 1.92 -10.90
N ASP A 110 11.31 2.85 -11.53
CA ASP A 110 9.97 3.24 -11.09
C ASP A 110 9.05 2.02 -11.02
N TYR A 111 8.63 1.66 -9.80
CA TYR A 111 7.79 0.49 -9.57
C TYR A 111 6.39 0.63 -10.19
N HIS A 112 5.91 1.86 -10.37
CA HIS A 112 4.61 2.09 -11.04
C HIS A 112 4.61 1.52 -12.44
N ASP A 113 5.66 1.78 -13.22
CA ASP A 113 5.79 1.27 -14.59
C ASP A 113 5.98 -0.25 -14.60
N VAL A 114 6.83 -0.77 -13.72
CA VAL A 114 7.11 -2.20 -13.61
C VAL A 114 5.85 -2.99 -13.29
N MET A 115 5.13 -2.59 -12.23
CA MET A 115 3.94 -3.29 -11.78
C MET A 115 2.76 -3.11 -12.75
N LYS A 116 2.53 -1.89 -13.24
CA LYS A 116 1.39 -1.57 -14.10
C LYS A 116 1.39 -2.39 -15.39
N GLY A 117 2.55 -2.61 -15.98
CA GLY A 117 2.69 -3.48 -17.14
C GLY A 117 2.26 -4.92 -16.84
N ARG A 118 2.81 -5.50 -15.76
CA ARG A 118 2.51 -6.85 -15.30
C ARG A 118 1.03 -7.04 -14.90
N LEU A 119 0.46 -6.07 -14.19
CA LEU A 119 -0.97 -6.08 -13.83
C LEU A 119 -1.87 -6.08 -15.07
N LYS A 120 -1.54 -5.30 -16.10
CA LYS A 120 -2.30 -5.29 -17.37
C LYS A 120 -2.27 -6.64 -18.07
N GLU A 121 -1.15 -7.35 -18.05
CA GLU A 121 -1.05 -8.69 -18.62
C GLU A 121 -1.95 -9.68 -17.90
N ILE A 122 -1.93 -9.71 -16.57
CA ILE A 122 -2.80 -10.56 -15.74
C ILE A 122 -4.28 -10.20 -16.00
N ALA A 123 -4.59 -8.91 -15.96
CA ALA A 123 -5.95 -8.40 -16.20
C ALA A 123 -6.48 -8.78 -17.58
N GLY A 124 -5.65 -8.70 -18.62
CA GLY A 124 -6.00 -9.15 -19.98
C GLY A 124 -6.36 -10.63 -20.06
N LYS A 125 -5.60 -11.49 -19.37
CA LYS A 125 -5.89 -12.93 -19.28
C LYS A 125 -7.15 -13.21 -18.47
N LEU A 126 -7.40 -12.47 -17.40
CA LEU A 126 -8.62 -12.56 -16.62
C LEU A 126 -9.84 -12.22 -17.49
N VAL A 127 -9.81 -11.11 -18.23
CA VAL A 127 -10.87 -10.74 -19.18
C VAL A 127 -11.08 -11.77 -20.25
N ALA A 128 -10.01 -12.27 -20.86
CA ALA A 128 -10.10 -13.31 -21.89
C ALA A 128 -10.77 -14.59 -21.38
N ARG A 129 -10.63 -14.90 -20.09
CA ARG A 129 -11.18 -16.11 -19.47
C ARG A 129 -12.58 -15.92 -18.88
N ALA A 130 -12.81 -14.78 -18.19
CA ALA A 130 -14.05 -14.49 -17.44
C ALA A 130 -15.02 -13.61 -18.23
N GLY A 131 -14.53 -12.87 -19.23
CA GLY A 131 -15.26 -11.75 -19.82
C GLY A 131 -15.30 -10.55 -18.86
N GLY A 132 -16.14 -9.57 -19.21
CA GLY A 132 -16.33 -8.35 -18.41
C GLY A 132 -15.18 -7.34 -18.54
N ASP A 133 -15.10 -6.45 -17.55
CA ASP A 133 -14.20 -5.32 -17.55
C ASP A 133 -13.22 -5.38 -16.38
N VAL A 134 -12.06 -4.73 -16.55
CA VAL A 134 -11.02 -4.59 -15.52
C VAL A 134 -10.45 -3.18 -15.50
N LYS A 135 -9.99 -2.75 -14.32
CA LYS A 135 -9.15 -1.58 -14.14
C LYS A 135 -7.95 -1.94 -13.27
N VAL A 136 -6.77 -1.43 -13.62
CA VAL A 136 -5.54 -1.68 -12.87
C VAL A 136 -5.06 -0.41 -12.22
N PHE A 137 -4.62 -0.51 -10.96
CA PHE A 137 -4.13 0.62 -10.19
C PHE A 137 -2.83 0.25 -9.48
N VAL A 138 -1.93 1.22 -9.40
CA VAL A 138 -0.69 1.18 -8.63
C VAL A 138 -0.50 2.60 -8.10
N ASP A 139 -0.76 2.82 -6.82
CA ASP A 139 -0.54 4.05 -6.05
C ASP A 139 -1.12 5.36 -6.65
N THR A 140 -1.03 5.59 -7.94
CA THR A 140 -1.38 6.85 -8.61
C THR A 140 -2.88 7.15 -8.72
N ALA A 141 -3.76 6.24 -8.29
CA ALA A 141 -5.21 6.38 -8.32
C ALA A 141 -5.77 6.58 -6.90
N PRO A 142 -7.00 7.10 -6.77
CA PRO A 142 -7.66 7.22 -5.48
C PRO A 142 -8.16 5.85 -4.98
N VAL A 143 -7.23 4.97 -4.62
CA VAL A 143 -7.46 3.62 -4.08
C VAL A 143 -6.70 3.48 -2.77
N MET A 144 -7.32 2.91 -1.75
CA MET A 144 -6.65 2.57 -0.48
C MET A 144 -6.14 1.13 -0.54
N GLU A 145 -5.00 0.92 -1.17
CA GLU A 145 -4.44 -0.41 -1.45
C GLU A 145 -4.09 -1.17 -0.16
N LYS A 146 -3.57 -0.48 0.87
CA LYS A 146 -3.20 -1.10 2.15
C LYS A 146 -4.40 -1.71 2.91
N PRO A 147 -5.52 -0.99 3.12
CA PRO A 147 -6.72 -1.58 3.69
C PRO A 147 -7.29 -2.74 2.86
N LEU A 148 -7.25 -2.65 1.52
CA LEU A 148 -7.68 -3.73 0.65
C LEU A 148 -6.76 -4.95 0.75
N ALA A 149 -5.46 -4.74 0.88
CA ALA A 149 -4.49 -5.82 1.08
C ALA A 149 -4.69 -6.55 2.42
N GLU A 150 -4.98 -5.81 3.50
CA GLU A 150 -5.35 -6.39 4.79
C GLU A 150 -6.65 -7.20 4.70
N ALA A 151 -7.68 -6.64 4.08
CA ALA A 151 -8.96 -7.31 3.88
C ALA A 151 -8.84 -8.55 2.97
N ALA A 152 -7.87 -8.57 2.08
CA ALA A 152 -7.54 -9.71 1.23
C ALA A 152 -6.66 -10.77 1.93
N GLY A 153 -6.06 -10.46 3.07
CA GLY A 153 -5.22 -11.41 3.81
C GLY A 153 -3.73 -11.41 3.43
N LEU A 154 -3.25 -10.38 2.72
CA LEU A 154 -1.81 -10.26 2.40
C LEU A 154 -0.94 -9.83 3.60
N GLY A 155 -1.57 -9.39 4.67
CA GLY A 155 -0.94 -8.91 5.88
C GLY A 155 -1.90 -8.04 6.67
N TRP A 156 -1.40 -7.29 7.64
CA TRP A 156 -2.18 -6.34 8.45
C TRP A 156 -1.59 -4.95 8.37
N GLN A 157 -2.38 -3.92 8.61
CA GLN A 157 -1.85 -2.58 8.77
C GLN A 157 -1.21 -2.45 10.15
N GLY A 158 0.12 -2.32 10.17
CA GLY A 158 0.89 -2.17 11.39
C GLY A 158 0.66 -0.82 12.09
N LYS A 159 1.16 -0.68 13.33
CA LYS A 159 1.07 0.57 14.11
C LYS A 159 1.67 1.78 13.40
N HIS A 160 2.58 1.56 12.44
CA HIS A 160 3.16 2.60 11.56
C HIS A 160 2.32 2.88 10.30
N THR A 161 1.10 2.36 10.20
CA THR A 161 0.13 2.57 9.11
C THR A 161 0.52 1.96 7.75
N ASN A 162 1.63 1.24 7.65
CA ASN A 162 1.98 0.46 6.46
C ASN A 162 1.51 -0.98 6.61
N LEU A 163 1.39 -1.69 5.47
CA LEU A 163 1.11 -3.12 5.47
C LEU A 163 2.31 -3.88 6.03
N VAL A 164 2.06 -4.89 6.85
CA VAL A 164 3.05 -5.82 7.39
C VAL A 164 2.68 -7.23 6.95
N SER A 165 3.55 -7.90 6.26
CA SER A 165 3.44 -9.30 5.87
C SER A 165 4.27 -10.17 6.83
N ARG A 166 3.83 -11.42 7.06
CA ARG A 166 4.59 -12.39 7.85
C ARG A 166 5.91 -12.80 7.17
N GLU A 167 5.92 -12.82 5.85
CA GLU A 167 7.05 -13.31 5.05
C GLU A 167 8.00 -12.18 4.61
N HIS A 168 7.44 -10.99 4.33
CA HIS A 168 8.17 -9.89 3.70
C HIS A 168 8.23 -8.63 4.57
N GLY A 169 7.79 -8.68 5.83
CA GLY A 169 7.73 -7.50 6.69
C GLY A 169 6.93 -6.37 6.05
N SER A 170 7.44 -5.16 6.10
CA SER A 170 6.78 -3.97 5.53
C SER A 170 7.25 -3.62 4.11
N TRP A 171 7.94 -4.51 3.41
CA TRP A 171 8.64 -4.25 2.17
C TRP A 171 7.86 -4.70 0.93
N LEU A 172 6.58 -4.36 0.84
CA LEU A 172 5.72 -4.74 -0.26
C LEU A 172 5.21 -3.53 -1.04
N PHE A 173 5.50 -3.47 -2.33
CA PHE A 173 4.71 -2.70 -3.28
C PHE A 173 3.36 -3.37 -3.50
N LEU A 174 2.32 -2.57 -3.62
CA LEU A 174 0.96 -3.05 -3.84
C LEU A 174 0.44 -2.59 -5.20
N GLY A 175 -0.38 -3.42 -5.79
CA GLY A 175 -1.14 -3.08 -6.98
C GLY A 175 -2.45 -3.83 -7.00
N THR A 176 -3.45 -3.26 -7.66
CA THR A 176 -4.80 -3.84 -7.65
C THR A 176 -5.37 -3.99 -9.06
N ILE A 177 -6.15 -5.06 -9.25
CA ILE A 177 -7.00 -5.27 -10.41
C ILE A 177 -8.44 -5.29 -9.92
N PHE A 178 -9.19 -4.25 -10.25
CA PHE A 178 -10.64 -4.22 -10.07
C PHE A 178 -11.28 -4.95 -11.23
N THR A 179 -12.27 -5.81 -10.97
CA THR A 179 -12.95 -6.59 -12.01
C THR A 179 -14.44 -6.67 -11.79
N THR A 180 -15.18 -6.79 -12.88
CA THR A 180 -16.62 -7.10 -12.85
C THR A 180 -16.88 -8.59 -12.74
N ALA A 181 -15.86 -9.45 -12.81
CA ALA A 181 -15.97 -10.87 -12.54
C ALA A 181 -16.15 -11.11 -11.03
N GLU A 182 -16.99 -12.06 -10.68
CA GLU A 182 -17.18 -12.51 -9.28
C GLU A 182 -16.12 -13.55 -8.94
N LEU A 183 -15.24 -13.23 -7.99
CA LEU A 183 -14.21 -14.09 -7.43
C LEU A 183 -14.55 -14.39 -5.96
N VAL A 184 -14.09 -15.52 -5.45
CA VAL A 184 -14.24 -15.84 -4.03
C VAL A 184 -13.19 -15.03 -3.24
N PRO A 185 -13.62 -14.18 -2.30
CA PRO A 185 -12.68 -13.44 -1.46
C PRO A 185 -11.86 -14.36 -0.55
N ASP A 186 -10.61 -13.99 -0.33
CA ASP A 186 -9.78 -14.61 0.70
C ASP A 186 -10.16 -14.11 2.09
N ARG A 187 -9.65 -14.77 3.10
CA ARG A 187 -9.88 -14.39 4.49
C ARG A 187 -8.91 -13.27 4.89
N ALA A 188 -9.44 -12.22 5.49
CA ALA A 188 -8.63 -11.13 6.03
C ALA A 188 -7.61 -11.62 7.08
N GLU A 189 -6.44 -11.00 7.10
CA GLU A 189 -5.44 -11.22 8.15
C GLU A 189 -5.84 -10.44 9.40
N ILE A 190 -5.37 -10.91 10.55
CA ILE A 190 -5.55 -10.24 11.84
C ILE A 190 -4.31 -9.45 12.23
N ASP A 191 -4.46 -8.45 13.08
CA ASP A 191 -3.34 -7.67 13.60
C ASP A 191 -2.46 -8.51 14.54
N HIS A 192 -1.16 -8.48 14.29
CA HIS A 192 -0.14 -9.16 15.09
C HIS A 192 0.82 -8.21 15.81
N CYS A 193 0.55 -6.90 15.82
CA CYS A 193 1.40 -5.92 16.49
C CYS A 193 1.46 -6.09 18.02
N GLY A 194 0.40 -6.56 18.66
CA GLY A 194 0.35 -6.81 20.09
C GLY A 194 0.91 -5.65 20.94
N SER A 195 1.84 -5.91 21.83
CA SER A 195 2.54 -4.91 22.65
C SER A 195 3.76 -4.26 21.97
N CYS A 196 4.17 -4.72 20.79
CA CYS A 196 5.33 -4.18 20.06
C CYS A 196 5.16 -2.71 19.74
N ARG A 197 6.25 -1.93 19.86
CA ARG A 197 6.34 -0.50 19.57
C ARG A 197 7.53 -0.12 18.69
N ALA A 198 8.32 -1.09 18.24
CA ALA A 198 9.61 -0.85 17.58
C ALA A 198 9.51 0.23 16.48
N CYS A 199 8.53 0.13 15.58
CA CYS A 199 8.33 1.11 14.50
C CYS A 199 7.97 2.53 14.99
N LEU A 200 7.25 2.65 16.11
CA LEU A 200 6.91 3.96 16.71
C LEU A 200 8.15 4.59 17.34
N ASP A 201 8.92 3.78 18.07
CA ASP A 201 10.11 4.23 18.79
C ASP A 201 11.28 4.52 17.83
N ALA A 202 11.30 3.91 16.65
CA ALA A 202 12.29 4.16 15.59
C ALA A 202 12.08 5.48 14.84
N CYS A 203 10.90 6.12 14.95
CA CYS A 203 10.60 7.32 14.19
C CYS A 203 11.38 8.54 14.72
N PRO A 204 12.33 9.13 13.95
CA PRO A 204 13.16 10.23 14.47
C PRO A 204 12.37 11.51 14.77
N THR A 205 11.21 11.69 14.15
CA THR A 205 10.41 12.93 14.21
C THR A 205 9.11 12.77 14.99
N ASP A 206 8.91 11.61 15.64
CA ASP A 206 7.68 11.31 16.38
C ASP A 206 6.41 11.54 15.55
N ALA A 207 6.40 10.99 14.32
CA ALA A 207 5.30 11.19 13.37
C ALA A 207 4.03 10.40 13.72
N PHE A 208 4.08 9.55 14.75
CA PHE A 208 2.95 8.71 15.18
C PHE A 208 2.36 9.23 16.50
N PRO A 209 1.29 10.07 16.46
CA PRO A 209 0.66 10.58 17.67
C PRO A 209 0.01 9.47 18.53
N ALA A 210 -0.36 8.36 17.90
CA ALA A 210 -0.84 7.14 18.52
C ALA A 210 -0.56 5.94 17.60
N PRO A 211 -0.59 4.69 18.09
CA PRO A 211 -0.59 3.52 17.24
C PRO A 211 -1.66 3.60 16.15
N TYR A 212 -1.32 3.22 14.93
CA TYR A 212 -2.19 3.25 13.74
C TYR A 212 -2.61 4.66 13.28
N ARG A 213 -1.93 5.70 13.76
CA ARG A 213 -2.16 7.09 13.36
C ARG A 213 -0.86 7.75 12.95
N LEU A 214 -0.84 8.36 11.79
CA LEU A 214 0.31 9.08 11.25
C LEU A 214 -0.05 10.55 11.05
N ASP A 215 0.77 11.46 11.57
CA ASP A 215 0.77 12.86 11.15
C ASP A 215 1.83 13.05 10.04
N ALA A 216 1.38 13.14 8.79
CA ALA A 216 2.29 13.27 7.65
C ALA A 216 3.18 14.52 7.75
N ARG A 217 2.69 15.62 8.37
CA ARG A 217 3.46 16.87 8.54
C ARG A 217 4.75 16.68 9.34
N ARG A 218 4.86 15.58 10.09
CA ARG A 218 6.03 15.20 10.88
C ARG A 218 6.83 14.06 10.22
N CYS A 219 6.25 13.36 9.25
CA CYS A 219 6.88 12.23 8.59
C CYS A 219 7.99 12.68 7.63
N ILE A 220 9.20 12.13 7.76
CA ILE A 220 10.35 12.46 6.91
C ILE A 220 10.04 12.12 5.44
N SER A 221 9.33 11.04 5.17
CA SER A 221 8.92 10.70 3.81
C SER A 221 8.08 11.80 3.19
N TYR A 222 7.05 12.27 3.90
CA TYR A 222 6.25 13.42 3.45
C TYR A 222 7.10 14.70 3.30
N LEU A 223 7.94 15.01 4.29
CA LEU A 223 8.72 16.24 4.30
C LEU A 223 9.72 16.32 3.14
N THR A 224 10.19 15.18 2.64
CA THR A 224 11.17 15.11 1.55
C THR A 224 10.58 14.84 0.17
N ILE A 225 9.29 14.49 0.08
CA ILE A 225 8.63 14.12 -1.18
C ILE A 225 7.45 15.05 -1.50
N GLU A 226 6.52 15.22 -0.56
CA GLU A 226 5.21 15.85 -0.81
C GLU A 226 5.11 17.29 -0.30
N ASN A 227 5.95 17.66 0.67
CA ASN A 227 5.91 18.99 1.29
C ASN A 227 6.26 20.08 0.28
N LYS A 228 5.34 21.04 0.09
CA LYS A 228 5.50 22.13 -0.88
C LYS A 228 6.33 23.32 -0.38
N GLY A 229 6.78 23.27 0.87
CA GLY A 229 7.53 24.36 1.50
C GLY A 229 8.90 23.93 2.02
N PRO A 230 9.65 24.86 2.64
CA PRO A 230 10.87 24.49 3.32
C PRO A 230 10.59 23.55 4.48
N ILE A 231 11.50 22.59 4.71
CA ILE A 231 11.42 21.70 5.85
C ILE A 231 11.48 22.53 7.15
N PRO A 232 10.53 22.38 8.07
CA PRO A 232 10.53 23.09 9.35
C PRO A 232 11.83 22.90 10.12
N HIS A 233 12.30 23.95 10.77
CA HIS A 233 13.62 23.96 11.41
C HIS A 233 13.76 22.84 12.45
N GLU A 234 12.70 22.56 13.19
CA GLU A 234 12.63 21.52 14.25
C GLU A 234 12.94 20.10 13.77
N PHE A 235 12.75 19.81 12.46
CA PHE A 235 12.98 18.47 11.90
C PHE A 235 14.35 18.33 11.20
N ARG A 236 15.04 19.43 10.88
CA ARG A 236 16.26 19.39 10.04
C ARG A 236 17.37 18.55 10.65
N GLU A 237 17.61 18.66 11.94
CA GLU A 237 18.60 17.84 12.63
C GLU A 237 18.16 16.36 12.70
N LYS A 238 16.89 16.11 13.00
CA LYS A 238 16.32 14.77 13.11
C LYS A 238 16.28 14.00 11.79
N ILE A 239 16.14 14.69 10.67
CA ILE A 239 16.19 14.10 9.32
C ILE A 239 17.58 13.52 9.03
N GLY A 240 18.65 14.15 9.53
CA GLY A 240 20.01 13.70 9.31
C GLY A 240 20.37 13.70 7.82
N ASN A 241 20.86 12.56 7.33
CA ASN A 241 21.25 12.39 5.93
C ASN A 241 20.16 11.79 5.01
N ARG A 242 18.92 11.70 5.46
CA ARG A 242 17.79 11.22 4.64
C ARG A 242 17.37 12.32 3.68
N ILE A 243 17.68 12.13 2.39
CA ILE A 243 17.45 13.15 1.36
C ILE A 243 16.18 12.90 0.54
N TYR A 244 15.67 11.68 0.51
CA TYR A 244 14.45 11.30 -0.19
C TYR A 244 13.79 10.06 0.42
N GLY A 245 12.61 10.22 1.00
CA GLY A 245 11.92 9.15 1.71
C GLY A 245 12.55 8.80 3.06
N CYS A 246 12.00 7.79 3.71
CA CYS A 246 12.44 7.31 5.02
C CYS A 246 11.93 5.89 5.26
N ASP A 247 12.81 5.00 5.71
CA ASP A 247 12.49 3.58 5.94
C ASP A 247 12.57 3.19 7.42
N ASP A 248 12.83 4.12 8.35
CA ASP A 248 13.10 3.80 9.75
C ASP A 248 12.01 2.94 10.40
N CYS A 249 10.75 3.26 10.15
CA CYS A 249 9.63 2.50 10.69
C CYS A 249 9.36 1.17 9.95
N LEU A 250 9.87 1.00 8.74
CA LEU A 250 9.76 -0.25 7.97
C LEU A 250 10.85 -1.25 8.35
N ALA A 251 12.03 -0.73 8.77
CA ALA A 251 13.21 -1.50 9.13
C ALA A 251 13.27 -1.89 10.61
N ALA A 252 12.30 -1.49 11.41
CA ALA A 252 12.29 -1.64 12.87
C ALA A 252 11.82 -3.01 13.37
#